data_6a87293176c543d5c1119c89f056009c
#
_entry.id   6a87293176c543d5c1119c89f056009c
#
_cell.length_a   1.000
_cell.length_b   1.000
_cell.length_c   1.000
_cell.angle_alpha   90.00
_cell.angle_beta   90.00
_cell.angle_gamma   90.00
#
_symmetry.space_group_name_H-M   'P 1'
#
loop_
_entity.id
_entity.type
_entity.pdbx_description
1 polymer ?
#
loop_
_entity_poly.entity_id
_entity_poly.type
_entity_poly.pdbx_seq_one_letter_code
_entity_poly.pdbx_strand_id
1 'polypeptide(L)'
;MKSEKAPDPNAVHPMAGYENEIYVKPTITRLNIIVGDFTYIADSEFESHVTHHYEWNGDKLIIGKFCQIAAGVEFVMNGANHQMNAVSTFPFYTLEGWNMNPPTLSDLPLKGDTVIGNDVWIWTECCYSSRCSYW
;
A
#
# COMPACT_ATOMS: atom_id res chain seq x y z
N MET A 1 5.37 -27.20 24.19
CA MET A 1 3.91 -27.17 24.20
C MET A 1 3.44 -25.80 23.67
N LYS A 2 2.64 -25.79 22.64
CA LYS A 2 2.07 -24.52 22.16
C LYS A 2 1.03 -24.02 23.17
N SER A 3 1.01 -22.73 23.43
CA SER A 3 0.02 -22.11 24.32
C SER A 3 -1.40 -22.41 23.83
N GLU A 4 -2.29 -22.79 24.70
CA GLU A 4 -3.72 -22.96 24.41
C GLU A 4 -4.47 -21.65 24.17
N LYS A 5 -3.74 -20.53 24.15
CA LYS A 5 -4.28 -19.21 23.94
C LYS A 5 -4.71 -19.04 22.48
N ALA A 6 -5.94 -18.62 22.25
CA ALA A 6 -6.43 -18.32 20.92
C ALA A 6 -5.57 -17.23 20.24
N PRO A 7 -5.38 -17.31 18.91
CA PRO A 7 -4.69 -16.25 18.18
C PRO A 7 -5.37 -14.89 18.37
N ASP A 8 -4.56 -13.86 18.60
CA ASP A 8 -5.04 -12.49 18.76
C ASP A 8 -4.73 -11.66 17.52
N PRO A 9 -5.73 -11.27 16.71
CA PRO A 9 -5.50 -10.48 15.50
C PRO A 9 -5.00 -9.05 15.80
N ASN A 10 -5.09 -8.60 17.03
CA ASN A 10 -4.65 -7.27 17.45
C ASN A 10 -3.25 -7.28 18.07
N ALA A 11 -2.61 -8.43 18.19
CA ALA A 11 -1.22 -8.52 18.62
C ALA A 11 -0.30 -7.91 17.56
N VAL A 12 0.59 -7.01 17.95
CA VAL A 12 1.54 -6.41 17.01
C VAL A 12 2.65 -7.41 16.65
N HIS A 13 3.16 -8.13 17.64
CA HIS A 13 4.26 -9.09 17.48
C HIS A 13 3.78 -10.53 17.67
N PRO A 14 3.34 -11.20 16.58
CA PRO A 14 2.74 -12.52 16.70
C PRO A 14 3.75 -13.67 16.88
N MET A 15 5.02 -13.43 16.57
CA MET A 15 6.07 -14.44 16.66
C MET A 15 7.07 -14.09 17.76
N ALA A 16 7.16 -14.95 18.77
CA ALA A 16 8.17 -14.79 19.83
C ALA A 16 9.59 -14.87 19.25
N GLY A 17 10.43 -13.89 19.57
CA GLY A 17 11.80 -13.80 19.08
C GLY A 17 11.99 -13.16 17.71
N TYR A 18 10.91 -12.79 17.02
CA TYR A 18 10.91 -12.14 15.70
C TYR A 18 10.19 -10.81 15.74
N GLU A 19 10.87 -9.76 16.20
CA GLU A 19 10.29 -8.43 16.38
C GLU A 19 10.04 -7.69 15.05
N ASN A 20 10.68 -8.14 13.97
CA ASN A 20 10.50 -7.57 12.64
C ASN A 20 9.30 -8.15 11.86
N GLU A 21 8.63 -9.16 12.40
CA GLU A 21 7.37 -9.65 11.87
C GLU A 21 6.22 -9.09 12.67
N ILE A 22 5.37 -8.31 12.02
CA ILE A 22 4.22 -7.67 12.67
C ILE A 22 2.91 -8.01 11.97
N TYR A 23 1.82 -8.15 12.75
CA TYR A 23 0.47 -8.04 12.18
C TYR A 23 0.23 -6.59 11.76
N VAL A 24 -0.19 -6.41 10.51
CA VAL A 24 -0.31 -5.09 9.91
C VAL A 24 -1.49 -4.30 10.46
N LYS A 25 -2.66 -4.92 10.57
CA LYS A 25 -3.91 -4.26 10.95
C LYS A 25 -3.81 -3.39 12.21
N PRO A 26 -3.27 -3.86 13.34
CA PRO A 26 -3.19 -3.04 14.56
C PRO A 26 -2.23 -1.86 14.46
N THR A 27 -1.37 -1.80 13.44
CA THR A 27 -0.37 -0.72 13.25
C THR A 27 -0.82 0.37 12.29
N ILE A 28 -1.97 0.20 11.63
CA ILE A 28 -2.45 1.16 10.62
C ILE A 28 -2.94 2.45 11.27
N THR A 29 -2.42 3.57 10.79
CA THR A 29 -2.82 4.91 11.19
C THR A 29 -3.52 5.69 10.08
N ARG A 30 -3.25 5.37 8.80
CA ARG A 30 -3.85 6.04 7.65
C ARG A 30 -5.24 5.47 7.35
N LEU A 31 -6.23 6.37 7.18
CA LEU A 31 -7.62 5.99 6.92
C LEU A 31 -7.82 5.28 5.56
N ASN A 32 -6.94 5.52 4.60
CA ASN A 32 -7.04 4.96 3.26
C ASN A 32 -6.37 3.59 3.12
N ILE A 33 -5.90 3.00 4.22
CA ILE A 33 -5.31 1.67 4.25
C ILE A 33 -6.19 0.77 5.10
N ILE A 34 -6.71 -0.30 4.50
CA ILE A 34 -7.59 -1.27 5.15
C ILE A 34 -6.94 -2.64 5.00
N VAL A 35 -6.64 -3.27 6.13
CA VAL A 35 -5.98 -4.58 6.17
C VAL A 35 -6.79 -5.54 7.02
N GLY A 36 -6.97 -6.76 6.52
CA GLY A 36 -7.68 -7.82 7.22
C GLY A 36 -6.89 -8.43 8.37
N ASP A 37 -7.59 -9.22 9.18
CA ASP A 37 -7.01 -9.91 10.33
C ASP A 37 -5.91 -10.89 9.92
N PHE A 38 -4.86 -11.01 10.73
CA PHE A 38 -3.75 -11.95 10.59
C PHE A 38 -2.85 -11.75 9.36
N THR A 39 -3.03 -10.71 8.58
CA THR A 39 -2.07 -10.32 7.55
C THR A 39 -0.82 -9.77 8.23
N TYR A 40 0.36 -10.29 7.87
CA TYR A 40 1.62 -9.84 8.44
C TYR A 40 2.63 -9.41 7.38
N ILE A 41 3.58 -8.61 7.80
CA ILE A 41 4.74 -8.20 7.01
C ILE A 41 6.03 -8.58 7.74
N ALA A 42 7.04 -8.97 6.99
CA ALA A 42 8.39 -9.23 7.49
C ALA A 42 9.21 -7.92 7.58
N ASP A 43 8.65 -6.94 8.26
CA ASP A 43 9.26 -5.63 8.53
C ASP A 43 8.63 -5.04 9.80
N SER A 44 9.35 -4.20 10.50
CA SER A 44 8.87 -3.54 11.71
C SER A 44 7.87 -2.41 11.44
N GLU A 45 7.74 -1.97 10.20
CA GLU A 45 6.85 -0.90 9.79
C GLU A 45 6.20 -1.22 8.42
N PHE A 46 4.89 -1.05 8.32
CA PHE A 46 4.17 -1.31 7.07
C PHE A 46 3.92 -0.04 6.24
N GLU A 47 3.49 1.06 6.87
CA GLU A 47 2.99 2.23 6.13
C GLU A 47 4.06 2.91 5.26
N SER A 48 5.34 2.78 5.59
CA SER A 48 6.44 3.27 4.75
C SER A 48 6.56 2.56 3.39
N HIS A 49 6.00 1.35 3.28
CA HIS A 49 5.93 0.59 2.03
C HIS A 49 4.79 1.03 1.10
N VAL A 50 3.90 1.91 1.58
CA VAL A 50 2.79 2.48 0.80
C VAL A 50 3.20 3.87 0.34
N THR A 51 3.58 3.97 -0.94
CA THR A 51 4.14 5.18 -1.52
C THR A 51 3.17 5.88 -2.45
N HIS A 52 3.39 7.18 -2.68
CA HIS A 52 2.55 8.01 -3.57
C HIS A 52 1.06 7.98 -3.20
N HIS A 53 0.79 7.89 -1.90
CA HIS A 53 -0.56 7.86 -1.34
C HIS A 53 -0.91 9.23 -0.78
N TYR A 54 -1.61 10.03 -1.57
CA TYR A 54 -2.01 11.40 -1.23
C TYR A 54 -3.52 11.50 -1.06
N GLU A 55 -3.97 12.42 -0.21
CA GLU A 55 -5.40 12.62 0.03
C GLU A 55 -6.17 13.01 -1.24
N TRP A 56 -5.54 13.77 -2.13
CA TRP A 56 -6.19 14.29 -3.33
C TRP A 56 -6.56 13.21 -4.37
N ASN A 57 -5.89 12.07 -4.41
CA ASN A 57 -6.22 11.00 -5.36
C ASN A 57 -7.28 10.03 -4.83
N GLY A 58 -7.59 10.07 -3.53
CA GLY A 58 -8.74 9.39 -2.93
C GLY A 58 -8.76 7.86 -3.04
N ASP A 59 -7.67 7.25 -3.50
CA ASP A 59 -7.57 5.80 -3.64
C ASP A 59 -7.29 5.11 -2.31
N LYS A 60 -7.67 3.85 -2.23
CA LYS A 60 -7.47 3.01 -1.05
C LYS A 60 -6.56 1.84 -1.38
N LEU A 61 -5.80 1.41 -0.38
CA LEU A 61 -5.14 0.12 -0.35
C LEU A 61 -5.96 -0.82 0.53
N ILE A 62 -6.47 -1.89 -0.07
CA ILE A 62 -7.30 -2.87 0.63
C ILE A 62 -6.62 -4.23 0.52
N ILE A 63 -6.24 -4.79 1.66
CA ILE A 63 -5.59 -6.10 1.77
C ILE A 63 -6.46 -7.01 2.61
N GLY A 64 -6.71 -8.22 2.13
CA GLY A 64 -7.52 -9.22 2.81
C GLY A 64 -6.84 -9.83 4.04
N LYS A 65 -7.41 -10.91 4.53
CA LYS A 65 -6.94 -11.67 5.69
C LYS A 65 -5.89 -12.69 5.29
N PHE A 66 -5.03 -13.05 6.24
CA PHE A 66 -4.04 -14.12 6.11
C PHE A 66 -3.03 -13.93 4.97
N CYS A 67 -2.77 -12.71 4.56
CA CYS A 67 -1.73 -12.41 3.58
C CYS A 67 -0.34 -12.43 4.24
N GLN A 68 0.65 -12.80 3.46
CA GLN A 68 2.05 -12.85 3.87
C GLN A 68 2.82 -11.86 2.98
N ILE A 69 3.38 -10.81 3.59
CA ILE A 69 4.07 -9.75 2.86
C ILE A 69 5.54 -9.80 3.22
N ALA A 70 6.40 -10.03 2.22
CA ALA A 70 7.84 -10.03 2.42
C ALA A 70 8.40 -8.61 2.63
N ALA A 71 9.55 -8.52 3.25
CA ALA A 71 10.32 -7.27 3.29
C ALA A 71 10.64 -6.79 1.87
N GLY A 72 10.71 -5.48 1.66
CA GLY A 72 11.03 -4.89 0.36
C GLY A 72 9.86 -4.81 -0.63
N VAL A 73 8.65 -5.24 -0.26
CA VAL A 73 7.45 -5.03 -1.07
C VAL A 73 7.05 -3.56 -1.04
N GLU A 74 6.65 -3.01 -2.17
CA GLU A 74 6.18 -1.64 -2.29
C GLU A 74 4.78 -1.60 -2.92
N PHE A 75 3.89 -0.84 -2.30
CA PHE A 75 2.55 -0.55 -2.81
C PHE A 75 2.54 0.88 -3.37
N VAL A 76 2.65 0.99 -4.69
CA VAL A 76 2.69 2.29 -5.38
C VAL A 76 1.26 2.73 -5.69
N MET A 77 0.81 3.76 -5.01
CA MET A 77 -0.55 4.28 -5.17
C MET A 77 -0.67 5.23 -6.36
N ASN A 78 -1.88 5.70 -6.64
CA ASN A 78 -2.18 6.49 -7.84
C ASN A 78 -1.47 7.84 -7.90
N GLY A 79 -0.87 8.32 -6.84
CA GLY A 79 -0.07 9.55 -6.83
C GLY A 79 1.20 9.51 -7.69
N ALA A 80 1.62 8.32 -8.13
CA ALA A 80 2.76 8.13 -9.03
C ALA A 80 2.42 8.30 -10.53
N ASN A 81 1.25 8.84 -10.86
CA ASN A 81 0.81 9.01 -12.23
C ASN A 81 1.22 10.35 -12.83
N HIS A 82 1.48 10.34 -14.13
CA HIS A 82 1.69 11.52 -14.95
C HIS A 82 0.54 11.72 -15.95
N GLN A 83 0.29 12.96 -16.35
CA GLN A 83 -0.70 13.26 -17.37
C GLN A 83 -0.27 12.64 -18.71
N MET A 84 -1.10 11.76 -19.27
CA MET A 84 -0.80 11.02 -20.50
C MET A 84 -1.44 11.62 -21.75
N ASN A 85 -2.43 12.51 -21.60
CA ASN A 85 -3.13 13.19 -22.68
C ASN A 85 -2.57 14.59 -23.00
N ALA A 86 -1.41 14.92 -22.45
CA ALA A 86 -0.69 16.17 -22.71
C ALA A 86 0.36 15.97 -23.81
N VAL A 87 0.88 17.09 -24.34
CA VAL A 87 1.99 17.08 -25.31
C VAL A 87 3.26 16.47 -24.73
N SER A 88 3.44 16.58 -23.42
CA SER A 88 4.60 16.02 -22.70
C SER A 88 4.13 15.40 -21.39
N THR A 89 4.72 14.29 -21.00
CA THR A 89 4.52 13.67 -19.68
C THR A 89 5.36 14.32 -18.58
N PHE A 90 6.22 15.27 -18.94
CA PHE A 90 7.06 15.97 -17.98
C PHE A 90 6.20 16.87 -17.08
N PRO A 91 6.34 16.79 -15.75
CA PRO A 91 5.46 17.48 -14.82
C PRO A 91 5.88 18.93 -14.57
N PHE A 92 5.86 19.76 -15.59
CA PHE A 92 6.24 21.19 -15.50
C PHE A 92 5.53 21.90 -14.35
N TYR A 93 4.28 21.56 -14.07
CA TYR A 93 3.43 22.19 -13.06
C TYR A 93 3.89 21.92 -11.60
N THR A 94 4.74 20.92 -11.39
CA THR A 94 5.30 20.62 -10.05
C THR A 94 6.64 21.30 -9.78
N LEU A 95 7.27 21.84 -10.83
CA LEU A 95 8.60 22.42 -10.74
C LEU A 95 8.53 23.94 -10.69
N GLU A 96 9.40 24.53 -9.90
CA GLU A 96 9.48 25.98 -9.77
C GLU A 96 9.87 26.66 -11.09
N GLY A 97 9.34 27.85 -11.33
CA GLY A 97 9.72 28.71 -12.45
C GLY A 97 8.95 28.46 -13.74
N TRP A 98 8.20 27.36 -13.87
CA TRP A 98 7.45 27.07 -15.09
C TRP A 98 6.05 27.69 -15.12
N ASN A 99 5.49 28.07 -13.97
CA ASN A 99 4.21 28.76 -13.82
C ASN A 99 3.05 28.12 -14.59
N MET A 100 2.98 26.78 -14.62
CA MET A 100 1.93 26.03 -15.29
C MET A 100 0.88 25.51 -14.29
N ASN A 101 -0.37 25.49 -14.71
CA ASN A 101 -1.45 24.94 -13.90
C ASN A 101 -1.35 23.41 -13.82
N PRO A 102 -1.60 22.81 -12.64
CA PRO A 102 -1.66 21.35 -12.51
C PRO A 102 -2.82 20.78 -13.31
N PRO A 103 -2.71 19.52 -13.77
CA PRO A 103 -3.82 18.82 -14.39
C PRO A 103 -4.96 18.62 -13.39
N THR A 104 -6.19 18.49 -13.90
CA THR A 104 -7.33 18.06 -13.10
C THR A 104 -7.27 16.55 -12.87
N LEU A 105 -8.02 16.03 -11.88
CA LEU A 105 -8.07 14.59 -11.61
C LEU A 105 -8.54 13.78 -12.84
N SER A 106 -9.39 14.37 -13.69
CA SER A 106 -9.86 13.75 -14.93
C SER A 106 -8.76 13.60 -15.99
N ASP A 107 -7.70 14.39 -15.92
CA ASP A 107 -6.57 14.33 -16.85
C ASP A 107 -5.52 13.27 -16.45
N LEU A 108 -5.63 12.72 -15.25
CA LEU A 108 -4.71 11.71 -14.74
C LEU A 108 -5.26 10.30 -14.92
N PRO A 109 -4.42 9.32 -15.29
CA PRO A 109 -4.87 7.95 -15.51
C PRO A 109 -5.04 7.20 -14.17
N LEU A 110 -5.94 7.69 -13.32
CA LEU A 110 -6.24 7.08 -12.03
C LEU A 110 -7.02 5.78 -12.23
N LYS A 111 -6.60 4.71 -11.56
CA LYS A 111 -7.16 3.36 -11.71
C LYS A 111 -8.03 2.90 -10.53
N GLY A 112 -8.29 3.79 -9.57
CA GLY A 112 -9.07 3.47 -8.38
C GLY A 112 -8.23 2.74 -7.31
N ASP A 113 -8.90 1.96 -6.49
CA ASP A 113 -8.31 1.29 -5.35
C ASP A 113 -7.37 0.15 -5.76
N THR A 114 -6.36 -0.10 -4.93
CA THR A 114 -5.52 -1.30 -5.02
C THR A 114 -6.10 -2.35 -4.08
N VAL A 115 -6.52 -3.50 -4.61
CA VAL A 115 -7.18 -4.55 -3.84
C VAL A 115 -6.39 -5.85 -3.94
N ILE A 116 -6.07 -6.41 -2.77
CA ILE A 116 -5.44 -7.72 -2.63
C ILE A 116 -6.40 -8.61 -1.83
N GLY A 117 -6.71 -9.79 -2.36
CA GLY A 117 -7.61 -10.74 -1.73
C GLY A 117 -7.05 -11.38 -0.46
N ASN A 118 -7.75 -12.39 0.03
CA ASN A 118 -7.31 -13.17 1.18
C ASN A 118 -6.25 -14.20 0.79
N ASP A 119 -5.39 -14.58 1.74
CA ASP A 119 -4.44 -15.67 1.59
C ASP A 119 -3.48 -15.49 0.39
N VAL A 120 -2.96 -14.28 0.20
CA VAL A 120 -2.03 -13.95 -0.86
C VAL A 120 -0.61 -13.86 -0.30
N TRP A 121 0.31 -14.54 -0.94
CA TRP A 121 1.74 -14.44 -0.62
C TRP A 121 2.43 -13.46 -1.57
N ILE A 122 2.95 -12.38 -1.01
CA ILE A 122 3.62 -11.31 -1.75
C ILE A 122 5.12 -11.42 -1.52
N TRP A 123 5.86 -11.73 -2.59
CA TRP A 123 7.29 -11.98 -2.57
C TRP A 123 8.10 -10.69 -2.44
N THR A 124 9.36 -10.84 -2.06
CA THR A 124 10.35 -9.76 -1.99
C THR A 124 10.50 -9.05 -3.35
N GLU A 125 10.70 -7.74 -3.30
CA GLU A 125 10.89 -6.86 -4.47
C GLU A 125 9.69 -6.79 -5.43
N CYS A 126 8.53 -7.22 -4.99
CA CYS A 126 7.30 -6.98 -5.73
C CYS A 126 6.85 -5.52 -5.59
N CYS A 127 6.47 -4.94 -6.72
CA CYS A 127 5.87 -3.62 -6.76
C CYS A 127 4.40 -3.77 -7.20
N TYR A 128 3.49 -3.36 -6.33
CA TYR A 128 2.05 -3.44 -6.56
C TYR A 128 1.48 -2.06 -6.82
N SER A 129 0.69 -1.95 -7.86
CA SER A 129 -0.01 -0.71 -8.20
C SER A 129 -1.46 -1.00 -8.59
N SER A 130 -2.30 0.02 -8.55
CA SER A 130 -3.70 -0.04 -8.96
C SER A 130 -3.92 -0.48 -10.43
N ARG A 131 -2.85 -0.60 -11.20
CA ARG A 131 -2.91 -1.13 -12.58
C ARG A 131 -3.03 -2.64 -12.63
N CYS A 132 -2.81 -3.33 -11.54
CA CYS A 132 -2.87 -4.77 -11.43
C CYS A 132 -3.88 -5.17 -10.37
N SER A 133 -4.80 -6.05 -10.73
CA SER A 133 -5.68 -6.72 -9.76
C SER A 133 -5.06 -8.07 -9.42
N TYR A 134 -4.85 -8.33 -8.14
CA TYR A 134 -4.29 -9.57 -7.63
C TYR A 134 -5.34 -10.32 -6.82
N TRP A 135 -5.56 -11.54 -7.20
CA TRP A 135 -6.54 -12.46 -6.59
C TRP A 135 -5.86 -13.49 -5.73
#